data_331e4eca7501d798c52d01e8f5869249
#
_entry.id   331e4eca7501d798c52d01e8f5869249
#
_cell.length_a   1.000
_cell.length_b   1.000
_cell.length_c   1.000
_cell.angle_alpha   90.00
_cell.angle_beta   90.00
_cell.angle_gamma   90.00
#
_symmetry.space_group_name_H-M   'P 1'
#
loop_
_entity.id
_entity.type
_entity.pdbx_description
1 polymer ?
#
loop_
_entity_poly.entity_id
_entity_poly.type
_entity_poly.pdbx_seq_one_letter_code
_entity_poly.pdbx_strand_id
1 'polypeptide(L)'
;MLSKFLIGLSFNGKVVKGKGIGKSIGWPTANLEIDGRKFLPGEGVYASWTTIENSNKKIESVMNLGSQPTINPLLPSAVEVHLINKDIDLYGLNLSVEPVEKLRSQIKFKNINQLSNQIKKDKDNALKIFKNYKK
;
A
#
# COMPACT_ATOMS: atom_id res chain seq x y z
N MET A 1 4.29 -6.91 -17.56
CA MET A 1 5.25 -8.02 -17.56
C MET A 1 6.07 -8.05 -16.29
N LEU A 2 6.72 -6.94 -15.92
CA LEU A 2 7.49 -6.90 -14.66
C LEU A 2 6.63 -7.18 -13.43
N SER A 3 5.36 -6.78 -13.46
CA SER A 3 4.45 -7.02 -12.34
C SER A 3 4.27 -8.51 -12.03
N LYS A 4 4.42 -9.37 -13.02
CA LYS A 4 4.29 -10.81 -12.80
C LYS A 4 5.43 -11.39 -11.98
N PHE A 5 6.60 -10.75 -12.01
CA PHE A 5 7.75 -11.19 -11.22
C PHE A 5 7.64 -10.77 -9.76
N LEU A 6 6.70 -9.88 -9.45
CA LEU A 6 6.47 -9.43 -8.07
C LEU A 6 5.47 -10.31 -7.34
N ILE A 7 4.78 -11.20 -8.07
CA ILE A 7 3.83 -12.12 -7.46
C ILE A 7 4.59 -13.08 -6.55
N GLY A 8 4.14 -13.17 -5.31
CA GLY A 8 4.80 -13.99 -4.31
C GLY A 8 5.79 -13.25 -3.43
N LEU A 9 6.20 -12.04 -3.81
CA LEU A 9 7.00 -11.20 -2.91
C LEU A 9 6.09 -10.60 -1.85
N SER A 10 6.56 -10.58 -0.62
CA SER A 10 5.82 -9.92 0.45
C SER A 10 6.76 -9.10 1.29
N PHE A 11 6.23 -8.04 1.87
CA PHE A 11 6.96 -7.13 2.74
C PHE A 11 6.31 -7.14 4.11
N ASN A 12 7.13 -7.28 5.14
CA ASN A 12 6.65 -7.23 6.52
C ASN A 12 7.05 -5.90 7.12
N GLY A 13 6.12 -5.28 7.79
CA GLY A 13 6.41 -4.01 8.43
C GLY A 13 5.47 -3.75 9.59
N LYS A 14 5.95 -2.92 10.51
CA LYS A 14 5.15 -2.47 11.64
C LYS A 14 4.45 -1.18 11.27
N VAL A 15 3.18 -1.07 11.65
CA VAL A 15 2.41 0.15 11.40
C VAL A 15 2.86 1.23 12.39
N VAL A 16 3.30 2.36 11.85
CA VAL A 16 3.77 3.51 12.64
C VAL A 16 2.90 4.73 12.31
N LYS A 17 3.03 5.78 13.11
CA LYS A 17 2.29 7.01 12.86
C LYS A 17 2.75 7.68 11.58
N GLY A 18 1.79 8.13 10.77
CA GLY A 18 2.02 8.91 9.58
C GLY A 18 1.41 10.29 9.70
N LYS A 19 1.30 10.97 8.57
CA LYS A 19 0.79 12.34 8.53
C LYS A 19 -0.73 12.44 8.73
N GLY A 20 -1.46 11.34 8.59
CA GLY A 20 -2.90 11.32 8.81
C GLY A 20 -3.73 12.00 7.71
N ILE A 21 -3.13 12.34 6.57
CA ILE A 21 -3.84 13.05 5.51
C ILE A 21 -4.99 12.21 4.94
N GLY A 22 -4.74 10.92 4.71
CA GLY A 22 -5.77 10.03 4.19
C GLY A 22 -6.97 9.93 5.13
N LYS A 23 -6.72 9.86 6.45
CA LYS A 23 -7.79 9.79 7.44
C LYS A 23 -8.66 11.03 7.39
N SER A 24 -8.06 12.22 7.21
CA SER A 24 -8.80 13.47 7.20
C SER A 24 -9.75 13.58 6.00
N ILE A 25 -9.50 12.86 4.92
CA ILE A 25 -10.35 12.87 3.74
C ILE A 25 -11.15 11.55 3.57
N GLY A 26 -11.21 10.75 4.64
CA GLY A 26 -11.99 9.51 4.62
C GLY A 26 -11.30 8.31 4.02
N TRP A 27 -9.99 8.37 3.80
CA TRP A 27 -9.20 7.27 3.22
C TRP A 27 -8.05 6.91 4.17
N PRO A 28 -8.34 6.23 5.29
CA PRO A 28 -7.29 5.91 6.26
C PRO A 28 -6.23 4.99 5.65
N THR A 29 -4.97 5.34 5.92
CA THR A 29 -3.84 4.53 5.46
C THR A 29 -2.96 4.15 6.64
N ALA A 30 -2.33 2.99 6.54
CA ALA A 30 -1.34 2.52 7.50
C ALA A 30 0.05 2.78 6.94
N ASN A 31 0.88 3.47 7.70
CA ASN A 31 2.28 3.72 7.33
C ASN A 31 3.12 2.58 7.85
N LEU A 32 3.87 1.91 6.97
CA LEU A 32 4.69 0.77 7.34
C LEU A 32 6.15 1.16 7.45
N GLU A 33 6.77 0.72 8.53
CA GLU A 33 8.21 0.80 8.70
C GLU A 33 8.83 -0.51 8.20
N ILE A 34 9.52 -0.45 7.07
CA ILE A 34 10.12 -1.60 6.42
C ILE A 34 11.64 -1.43 6.43
N ASP A 35 12.37 -2.53 6.63
CA ASP A 35 13.82 -2.52 6.55
C ASP A 35 14.23 -2.03 5.16
N GLY A 36 14.96 -0.91 5.11
CA GLY A 36 15.37 -0.28 3.86
C GLY A 36 16.34 -1.10 3.02
N ARG A 37 16.86 -2.19 3.57
CA ARG A 37 17.75 -3.09 2.84
C ARG A 37 17.00 -4.14 2.04
N LYS A 38 15.68 -4.26 2.23
CA LYS A 38 14.89 -5.20 1.47
C LYS A 38 14.70 -4.70 0.05
N PHE A 39 14.66 -5.65 -0.88
CA PHE A 39 14.33 -5.34 -2.26
C PHE A 39 12.87 -4.94 -2.34
N LEU A 40 12.62 -3.72 -2.85
CA LEU A 40 11.27 -3.21 -3.04
C LEU A 40 11.02 -3.03 -4.54
N PRO A 41 9.76 -3.15 -4.97
CA PRO A 41 9.41 -2.78 -6.35
C PRO A 41 9.58 -1.28 -6.55
N GLY A 42 9.50 -0.83 -7.79
CA GLY A 42 9.58 0.59 -8.10
C GLY A 42 8.46 1.39 -7.46
N GLU A 43 8.66 2.71 -7.38
CA GLU A 43 7.63 3.59 -6.85
C GLU A 43 6.33 3.45 -7.63
N GLY A 44 5.22 3.64 -6.96
CA GLY A 44 3.91 3.55 -7.59
C GLY A 44 2.83 3.10 -6.63
N VAL A 45 1.67 2.87 -7.18
CA VAL A 45 0.49 2.42 -6.44
C VAL A 45 0.11 1.03 -6.95
N TYR A 46 -0.10 0.11 -6.05
CA TYR A 46 -0.27 -1.31 -6.34
C TYR A 46 -1.54 -1.85 -5.72
N ALA A 47 -2.23 -2.73 -6.44
CA ALA A 47 -3.18 -3.63 -5.82
C ALA A 47 -2.37 -4.64 -5.00
N SER A 48 -2.81 -4.94 -3.78
CA SER A 48 -2.05 -5.78 -2.88
C SER A 48 -2.96 -6.59 -1.97
N TRP A 49 -2.41 -7.68 -1.43
CA TRP A 49 -3.03 -8.43 -0.35
C TRP A 49 -2.33 -8.06 0.94
N THR A 50 -3.09 -7.75 1.97
CA THR A 50 -2.54 -7.46 3.29
C THR A 50 -3.01 -8.48 4.30
N THR A 51 -2.08 -9.02 5.08
CA THR A 51 -2.36 -9.95 6.17
C THR A 51 -1.93 -9.29 7.47
N ILE A 52 -2.83 -9.27 8.45
CA ILE A 52 -2.55 -8.71 9.78
C ILE A 52 -1.91 -9.81 10.62
N GLU A 53 -0.97 -9.46 11.49
CA GLU A 53 -0.31 -10.42 12.37
C GLU A 53 -1.34 -11.27 13.11
N ASN A 54 -1.02 -12.55 13.31
CA ASN A 54 -1.88 -13.54 13.96
C ASN A 54 -3.17 -13.83 13.21
N SER A 55 -3.21 -13.47 11.92
CA SER A 55 -4.33 -13.80 11.04
C SER A 55 -3.76 -14.45 9.78
N ASN A 56 -4.53 -15.34 9.17
CA ASN A 56 -4.17 -15.93 7.88
C ASN A 56 -5.10 -15.49 6.77
N LYS A 57 -5.95 -14.49 7.03
CA LYS A 57 -6.85 -13.94 6.02
C LYS A 57 -6.14 -12.85 5.24
N LYS A 58 -6.21 -12.94 3.92
CA LYS A 58 -5.71 -11.90 3.02
C LYS A 58 -6.80 -10.87 2.80
N ILE A 59 -6.47 -9.61 3.03
CA ILE A 59 -7.40 -8.50 2.88
C ILE A 59 -7.02 -7.69 1.63
N GLU A 60 -7.99 -7.40 0.80
CA GLU A 60 -7.80 -6.56 -0.38
C GLU A 60 -7.35 -5.17 0.05
N SER A 61 -6.31 -4.67 -0.59
CA SER A 61 -5.70 -3.38 -0.21
C SER A 61 -5.08 -2.69 -1.41
N VAL A 62 -4.76 -1.41 -1.20
CA VAL A 62 -3.98 -0.62 -2.14
C VAL A 62 -2.73 -0.17 -1.41
N MET A 63 -1.58 -0.47 -1.99
CA MET A 63 -0.28 -0.08 -1.44
C MET A 63 0.28 1.08 -2.24
N ASN A 64 0.68 2.13 -1.53
CA ASN A 64 1.37 3.27 -2.12
C ASN A 64 2.84 3.20 -1.72
N LEU A 65 3.71 3.04 -2.69
CA LEU A 65 5.15 3.03 -2.49
C LEU A 65 5.72 4.32 -3.06
N GLY A 66 6.08 5.24 -2.18
CA GLY A 66 6.66 6.52 -2.57
C GLY A 66 8.09 6.38 -3.04
N SER A 67 8.58 7.43 -3.71
CA SER A 67 9.98 7.47 -4.09
C SER A 67 10.84 7.54 -2.84
N GLN A 68 11.91 6.75 -2.83
CA GLN A 68 12.81 6.69 -1.71
C GLN A 68 14.13 7.34 -2.05
N PRO A 69 14.64 8.18 -1.15
CA PRO A 69 16.03 8.55 -1.27
C PRO A 69 16.85 7.29 -0.99
N THR A 70 17.40 6.73 -2.04
CA THR A 70 18.20 5.49 -1.98
C THR A 70 19.43 5.62 -1.10
N ILE A 71 19.68 6.80 -0.57
CA ILE A 71 20.97 7.14 0.03
C ILE A 71 20.93 7.11 1.55
N ASN A 72 19.74 7.11 2.17
CA ASN A 72 19.67 7.11 3.63
C ASN A 72 18.95 5.89 4.15
N PRO A 73 19.70 4.83 4.56
CA PRO A 73 19.08 3.62 5.08
C PRO A 73 18.44 3.82 6.46
N LEU A 74 18.65 4.97 7.09
CA LEU A 74 18.06 5.28 8.39
C LEU A 74 16.64 5.80 8.25
N LEU A 75 16.23 6.26 7.06
CA LEU A 75 14.87 6.73 6.86
C LEU A 75 13.94 5.55 6.59
N PRO A 76 12.76 5.54 7.23
CA PRO A 76 11.79 4.50 6.96
C PRO A 76 11.33 4.54 5.50
N SER A 77 10.98 3.40 4.96
CA SER A 77 10.42 3.30 3.63
C SER A 77 9.06 3.99 3.60
N ALA A 78 8.82 4.76 2.52
CA ALA A 78 7.55 5.46 2.37
C ALA A 78 6.49 4.49 1.81
N VAL A 79 6.06 3.54 2.64
CA VAL A 79 5.05 2.56 2.26
C VAL A 79 3.78 2.84 3.04
N GLU A 80 2.70 3.07 2.32
CA GLU A 80 1.38 3.26 2.90
C GLU A 80 0.42 2.22 2.35
N VAL A 81 -0.44 1.69 3.22
CA VAL A 81 -1.42 0.67 2.83
C VAL A 81 -2.81 1.11 3.24
N HIS A 82 -3.73 1.04 2.31
CA HIS A 82 -5.15 1.30 2.55
C HIS A 82 -5.93 -0.01 2.39
N LEU A 83 -6.55 -0.47 3.47
CA LEU A 83 -7.41 -1.67 3.40
C LEU A 83 -8.75 -1.28 2.76
N ILE A 84 -9.16 -2.05 1.76
CA ILE A 84 -10.39 -1.75 1.05
C ILE A 84 -11.59 -2.25 1.86
N ASN A 85 -12.54 -1.33 2.11
CA ASN A 85 -13.79 -1.63 2.83
C ASN A 85 -13.58 -2.16 4.25
N LYS A 86 -12.44 -1.83 4.87
CA LYS A 86 -12.16 -2.17 6.26
C LYS A 86 -11.73 -0.92 7.01
N ASP A 87 -12.27 -0.72 8.18
CA ASP A 87 -11.89 0.38 9.06
C ASP A 87 -11.39 -0.24 10.36
N ILE A 88 -10.10 -0.54 10.39
CA ILE A 88 -9.45 -1.21 11.52
C ILE A 88 -8.29 -0.35 11.97
N ASP A 89 -8.15 -0.15 13.27
CA ASP A 89 -6.97 0.51 13.81
C ASP A 89 -5.79 -0.48 13.78
N LEU A 90 -4.85 -0.19 12.90
CA LEU A 90 -3.69 -1.07 12.66
C LEU A 90 -2.44 -0.60 13.40
N TYR A 91 -2.49 0.54 14.09
CA TYR A 91 -1.31 1.10 14.72
C TYR A 91 -0.63 0.09 15.65
N GLY A 92 0.68 -0.07 15.49
CA GLY A 92 1.48 -0.96 16.31
C GLY A 92 1.48 -2.43 15.89
N LEU A 93 0.61 -2.80 14.96
CA LEU A 93 0.56 -4.18 14.46
C LEU A 93 1.56 -4.39 13.34
N ASN A 94 1.98 -5.63 13.15
CA ASN A 94 2.78 -6.01 11.99
C ASN A 94 1.87 -6.46 10.87
N LEU A 95 2.17 -5.99 9.67
CA LEU A 95 1.45 -6.39 8.46
C LEU A 95 2.39 -7.08 7.50
N SER A 96 1.83 -8.03 6.75
CA SER A 96 2.51 -8.59 5.59
C SER A 96 1.75 -8.12 4.35
N VAL A 97 2.45 -7.47 3.42
CA VAL A 97 1.83 -6.91 2.22
C VAL A 97 2.44 -7.58 1.00
N GLU A 98 1.57 -8.11 0.17
CA GLU A 98 1.96 -8.81 -1.06
C GLU A 98 1.43 -8.03 -2.25
N PRO A 99 2.30 -7.33 -3.01
CA PRO A 99 1.85 -6.62 -4.21
C PRO A 99 1.42 -7.64 -5.27
N VAL A 100 0.32 -7.32 -5.94
CA VAL A 100 -0.26 -8.19 -6.96
C VAL A 100 -0.01 -7.59 -8.35
N GLU A 101 -0.35 -6.31 -8.50
CA GLU A 101 -0.24 -5.65 -9.80
C GLU A 101 -0.12 -4.15 -9.60
N LYS A 102 0.75 -3.52 -10.39
CA LYS A 102 0.90 -2.07 -10.36
C LYS A 102 -0.29 -1.41 -11.03
N LEU A 103 -0.91 -0.47 -10.34
CA LEU A 103 -2.05 0.29 -10.85
C LEU A 103 -1.60 1.51 -11.63
N ARG A 104 -0.58 2.21 -11.12
CA ARG A 104 -0.10 3.45 -11.73
C ARG A 104 1.18 3.91 -11.07
N SER A 105 1.86 4.83 -11.74
CA SER A 105 2.99 5.55 -11.15
C SER A 105 2.49 6.67 -10.24
N GLN A 106 3.40 7.29 -9.49
CA GLN A 106 3.06 8.41 -8.61
C GLN A 106 2.56 9.60 -9.41
N ILE A 107 1.61 10.32 -8.84
CA ILE A 107 1.02 11.53 -9.41
C ILE A 107 1.10 12.63 -8.35
N LYS A 108 1.46 13.84 -8.79
CA LYS A 108 1.37 15.01 -7.94
C LYS A 108 -0.04 15.60 -8.04
N PHE A 109 -0.65 15.88 -6.90
CA PHE A 109 -2.01 16.41 -6.86
C PHE A 109 -1.98 17.88 -6.51
N LYS A 110 -2.83 18.66 -7.19
CA LYS A 110 -2.94 20.10 -6.97
C LYS A 110 -3.76 20.42 -5.73
N ASN A 111 -4.67 19.53 -5.37
CA ASN A 111 -5.54 19.76 -4.22
C ASN A 111 -6.05 18.43 -3.68
N ILE A 112 -6.73 18.49 -2.53
CA ILE A 112 -7.25 17.32 -1.83
C ILE A 112 -8.34 16.62 -2.66
N ASN A 113 -9.14 17.37 -3.41
CA ASN A 113 -10.19 16.77 -4.22
C ASN A 113 -9.62 15.86 -5.31
N GLN A 114 -8.54 16.29 -5.96
CA GLN A 114 -7.88 15.46 -6.96
C GLN A 114 -7.30 14.19 -6.33
N LEU A 115 -6.70 14.32 -5.16
CA LEU A 115 -6.16 13.18 -4.42
C LEU A 115 -7.28 12.20 -4.07
N SER A 116 -8.37 12.68 -3.50
CA SER A 116 -9.50 11.84 -3.10
C SER A 116 -10.12 11.11 -4.31
N ASN A 117 -10.29 11.81 -5.41
CA ASN A 117 -10.83 11.21 -6.63
C ASN A 117 -9.92 10.11 -7.17
N GLN A 118 -8.61 10.33 -7.12
CA GLN A 118 -7.66 9.33 -7.60
C GLN A 118 -7.64 8.11 -6.70
N ILE A 119 -7.71 8.28 -5.39
CA ILE A 119 -7.77 7.16 -4.45
C ILE A 119 -8.99 6.30 -4.74
N LYS A 120 -10.13 6.92 -5.01
CA LYS A 120 -11.34 6.20 -5.37
C LYS A 120 -11.16 5.37 -6.65
N LYS A 121 -10.51 5.96 -7.67
CA LYS A 121 -10.20 5.23 -8.90
C LYS A 121 -9.26 4.08 -8.64
N ASP A 122 -8.25 4.27 -7.80
CA ASP A 122 -7.31 3.21 -7.45
C ASP A 122 -8.03 2.04 -6.79
N LYS A 123 -8.93 2.33 -5.86
CA LYS A 123 -9.73 1.31 -5.20
C LYS A 123 -10.56 0.53 -6.21
N ASP A 124 -11.24 1.22 -7.10
CA ASP A 124 -12.09 0.58 -8.11
C ASP A 124 -11.26 -0.30 -9.04
N ASN A 125 -10.10 0.19 -9.46
CA ASN A 125 -9.20 -0.57 -10.33
C ASN A 125 -8.64 -1.80 -9.61
N ALA A 126 -8.29 -1.66 -8.34
CA ALA A 126 -7.80 -2.78 -7.54
C ALA A 126 -8.89 -3.86 -7.41
N LEU A 127 -10.14 -3.46 -7.15
CA LEU A 127 -11.23 -4.41 -7.04
C LEU A 127 -11.47 -5.19 -8.32
N LYS A 128 -11.28 -4.55 -9.47
CA LYS A 128 -11.38 -5.24 -10.77
C LYS A 128 -10.30 -6.30 -10.91
N ILE A 129 -9.09 -5.98 -10.47
CA ILE A 129 -7.98 -6.93 -10.50
C ILE A 129 -8.26 -8.11 -9.59
N PHE A 130 -8.71 -7.87 -8.36
CA PHE A 130 -8.98 -8.94 -7.40
C PHE A 130 -10.06 -9.92 -7.88
N LYS A 131 -11.02 -9.45 -8.66
CA LYS A 131 -12.02 -10.34 -9.24
C LYS A 131 -11.39 -11.44 -10.08
N ASN A 132 -10.30 -11.14 -10.77
CA ASN A 132 -9.61 -12.13 -11.60
C ASN A 132 -8.82 -13.14 -10.76
N TYR A 133 -8.41 -12.76 -9.56
CA TYR A 133 -7.62 -13.62 -8.69
C TYR A 133 -8.46 -14.48 -7.75
N LYS A 134 -9.76 -14.24 -7.68
CA LYS A 134 -10.65 -14.99 -6.81
C LYS A 134 -11.28 -16.22 -7.47
N LYS A 135 -10.93 -16.47 -8.68
CA LYS A 135 -11.50 -17.61 -9.41
C LYS A 135 -10.81 -18.91 -9.08
#